data_df3e8261576ffcbc439c0b95111f545b
#
_entry.id   df3e8261576ffcbc439c0b95111f545b
#
_cell.length_a   1.000
_cell.length_b   1.000
_cell.length_c   1.000
_cell.angle_alpha   90.00
_cell.angle_beta   90.00
_cell.angle_gamma   90.00
#
_symmetry.space_group_name_H-M   'P 1'
#
loop_
_entity.id
_entity.type
_entity.pdbx_description
1 polymer ?
#
loop_
_entity_poly.entity_id
_entity_poly.type
_entity_poly.pdbx_seq_one_letter_code
_entity_poly.pdbx_strand_id
1 'polypeptide(L)'
;MKYLVMVQCSQADYEAMQGKGNEHSPAWAQEDVQAMYAFMGALNDDLAESGELVDARGLTEPSRTRTVGLGDDGRSVITDGPYGETKELLAGYWVLDCASLDRVTEIAERVLQCPQPAGAPSYPVVIRPVDDGSADV
;
A
#
# COMPACT_ATOMS: atom_id res chain seq x y z
N MET A 1 -20.76 -2.56 -2.62
CA MET A 1 -19.84 -2.07 -3.65
C MET A 1 -18.41 -2.36 -3.26
N LYS A 2 -17.59 -2.72 -4.21
CA LYS A 2 -16.17 -2.99 -3.95
C LYS A 2 -15.31 -1.77 -4.15
N TYR A 3 -14.30 -1.65 -3.31
CA TYR A 3 -13.34 -0.55 -3.33
C TYR A 3 -11.93 -1.11 -3.29
N LEU A 4 -11.03 -0.48 -4.03
CA LEU A 4 -9.60 -0.71 -3.91
C LEU A 4 -9.05 0.34 -2.94
N VAL A 5 -8.41 -0.12 -1.87
CA VAL A 5 -7.78 0.74 -0.86
C VAL A 5 -6.27 0.54 -0.98
N MET A 6 -5.55 1.61 -1.29
CA MET A 6 -4.14 1.54 -1.66
C MET A 6 -3.27 2.27 -0.65
N VAL A 7 -2.17 1.64 -0.28
CA VAL A 7 -1.12 2.25 0.54
C VAL A 7 0.16 2.37 -0.28
N GLN A 8 0.94 3.40 0.00
CA GLN A 8 2.12 3.76 -0.76
C GLN A 8 3.35 3.79 0.14
N CYS A 9 4.49 3.43 -0.41
CA CYS A 9 5.80 3.57 0.22
C CYS A 9 6.85 3.82 -0.86
N SER A 10 7.98 4.38 -0.45
CA SER A 10 9.14 4.52 -1.33
C SER A 10 10.14 3.39 -1.11
N GLN A 11 11.14 3.27 -1.98
CA GLN A 11 12.26 2.36 -1.77
C GLN A 11 12.98 2.69 -0.47
N ALA A 12 13.17 3.98 -0.17
CA ALA A 12 13.79 4.42 1.08
C ALA A 12 13.01 3.97 2.32
N ASP A 13 11.68 3.95 2.25
CA ASP A 13 10.83 3.46 3.34
C ASP A 13 11.02 1.96 3.56
N TYR A 14 11.09 1.16 2.49
CA TYR A 14 11.33 -0.28 2.59
C TYR A 14 12.69 -0.58 3.21
N GLU A 15 13.72 0.16 2.81
CA GLU A 15 15.06 0.01 3.39
C GLU A 15 15.07 0.36 4.89
N ALA A 16 14.36 1.42 5.26
CA ALA A 16 14.21 1.82 6.66
C ALA A 16 13.53 0.73 7.49
N MET A 17 12.50 0.09 6.93
CA MET A 17 11.80 -1.03 7.60
C MET A 17 12.70 -2.25 7.78
N GLN A 18 13.74 -2.40 6.95
CA GLN A 18 14.73 -3.45 7.08
C GLN A 18 15.90 -3.08 8.03
N GLY A 19 15.80 -1.92 8.67
CA GLY A 19 16.80 -1.45 9.61
C GLY A 19 17.83 -0.48 9.04
N LYS A 20 17.70 -0.08 7.78
CA LYS A 20 18.61 0.88 7.12
C LYS A 20 17.93 2.24 7.03
N GLY A 21 18.12 3.05 8.07
CA GLY A 21 17.65 4.42 8.08
C GLY A 21 18.38 5.27 7.04
N ASN A 22 17.73 6.36 6.62
CA ASN A 22 18.24 7.31 5.63
C ASN A 22 17.66 8.69 5.94
N GLU A 23 18.00 9.69 5.12
CA GLU A 23 17.52 11.06 5.33
C GLU A 23 16.00 11.19 5.20
N HIS A 24 15.39 10.31 4.42
CA HIS A 24 13.95 10.31 4.16
C HIS A 24 13.15 9.60 5.25
N SER A 25 13.71 8.49 5.79
CA SER A 25 13.00 7.62 6.73
C SER A 25 13.94 7.15 7.83
N PRO A 26 13.53 7.21 9.12
CA PRO A 26 14.32 6.66 10.21
C PRO A 26 14.32 5.13 10.13
N ALA A 27 15.39 4.51 10.66
CA ALA A 27 15.44 3.06 10.76
C ALA A 27 14.35 2.54 11.69
N TRP A 28 13.71 1.45 11.27
CA TRP A 28 12.72 0.75 12.10
C TRP A 28 13.46 -0.26 13.00
N ALA A 29 13.10 -0.24 14.27
CA ALA A 29 13.49 -1.31 15.17
C ALA A 29 12.63 -2.55 14.93
N GLN A 30 13.08 -3.71 15.42
CA GLN A 30 12.31 -4.95 15.29
C GLN A 30 10.93 -4.83 15.93
N GLU A 31 10.82 -4.13 17.06
CA GLU A 31 9.55 -3.89 17.74
C GLU A 31 8.59 -3.07 16.89
N ASP A 32 9.11 -2.12 16.10
CA ASP A 32 8.29 -1.30 15.21
C ASP A 32 7.67 -2.14 14.09
N VAL A 33 8.46 -3.04 13.51
CA VAL A 33 8.01 -3.95 12.46
C VAL A 33 6.97 -4.91 13.02
N GLN A 34 7.21 -5.46 14.21
CA GLN A 34 6.26 -6.37 14.87
C GLN A 34 4.93 -5.68 15.19
N ALA A 35 4.99 -4.43 15.67
CA ALA A 35 3.79 -3.65 15.97
C ALA A 35 2.97 -3.38 14.70
N MET A 36 3.63 -3.08 13.59
CA MET A 36 2.98 -2.90 12.30
C MET A 36 2.26 -4.18 11.85
N TYR A 37 2.94 -5.32 11.89
CA TYR A 37 2.34 -6.60 11.49
C TYR A 37 1.17 -6.99 12.39
N ALA A 38 1.30 -6.75 13.70
CA ALA A 38 0.22 -7.04 14.65
C ALA A 38 -1.00 -6.17 14.36
N PHE A 39 -0.80 -4.89 14.06
CA PHE A 39 -1.88 -3.97 13.70
C PHE A 39 -2.57 -4.40 12.41
N MET A 40 -1.80 -4.70 11.36
CA MET A 40 -2.35 -5.11 10.07
C MET A 40 -3.07 -6.46 10.17
N GLY A 41 -2.54 -7.40 10.95
CA GLY A 41 -3.19 -8.68 11.21
C GLY A 41 -4.54 -8.51 11.91
N ALA A 42 -4.61 -7.68 12.94
CA ALA A 42 -5.84 -7.40 13.65
C ALA A 42 -6.87 -6.72 12.74
N LEU A 43 -6.45 -5.77 11.92
CA LEU A 43 -7.33 -5.12 10.95
C LEU A 43 -7.89 -6.13 9.95
N ASN A 44 -7.04 -6.97 9.38
CA ASN A 44 -7.47 -7.98 8.42
C ASN A 44 -8.42 -9.01 9.04
N ASP A 45 -8.18 -9.40 10.30
CA ASP A 45 -9.08 -10.31 11.02
C ASP A 45 -10.46 -9.67 11.22
N ASP A 46 -10.50 -8.41 11.61
CA ASP A 46 -11.76 -7.67 11.79
C ASP A 46 -12.53 -7.55 10.47
N LEU A 47 -11.82 -7.26 9.38
CA LEU A 47 -12.43 -7.14 8.05
C LEU A 47 -12.92 -8.49 7.52
N ALA A 48 -12.21 -9.57 7.81
CA ALA A 48 -12.65 -10.91 7.46
C ALA A 48 -13.91 -11.29 8.25
N GLU A 49 -13.94 -10.98 9.54
CA GLU A 49 -15.07 -11.27 10.42
C GLU A 49 -16.32 -10.48 10.01
N SER A 50 -16.16 -9.23 9.60
CA SER A 50 -17.28 -8.40 9.14
C SER A 50 -17.76 -8.79 7.73
N GLY A 51 -17.02 -9.62 7.01
CA GLY A 51 -17.34 -10.01 5.65
C GLY A 51 -16.93 -8.98 4.59
N GLU A 52 -16.23 -7.93 4.99
CA GLU A 52 -15.82 -6.86 4.06
C GLU A 52 -14.53 -7.19 3.29
N LEU A 53 -13.70 -8.09 3.81
CA LEU A 53 -12.43 -8.44 3.17
C LEU A 53 -12.63 -9.35 1.95
N VAL A 54 -12.27 -8.85 0.76
CA VAL A 54 -12.25 -9.68 -0.46
C VAL A 54 -10.84 -10.16 -0.74
N ASP A 55 -9.86 -9.27 -0.68
CA ASP A 55 -8.44 -9.59 -0.85
C ASP A 55 -7.58 -8.53 -0.19
N ALA A 56 -6.37 -8.93 0.21
CA ALA A 56 -5.37 -8.02 0.76
C ALA A 56 -3.98 -8.55 0.36
N ARG A 57 -3.15 -7.67 -0.19
CA ARG A 57 -1.79 -8.03 -0.65
C ARG A 57 -0.80 -6.95 -0.27
N GLY A 58 0.34 -7.37 0.28
CA GLY A 58 1.54 -6.54 0.34
C GLY A 58 2.40 -6.81 -0.88
N LEU A 59 3.07 -5.79 -1.37
CA LEU A 59 3.95 -5.88 -2.53
C LEU A 59 5.41 -5.85 -2.09
N THR A 60 6.28 -6.40 -2.93
CA THR A 60 7.72 -6.35 -2.70
C THR A 60 8.25 -4.93 -2.92
N GLU A 61 9.50 -4.69 -2.53
CA GLU A 61 10.11 -3.36 -2.65
C GLU A 61 10.13 -2.85 -4.10
N PRO A 62 10.08 -1.53 -4.30
CA PRO A 62 10.04 -0.92 -5.64
C PRO A 62 11.20 -1.32 -6.55
N SER A 63 12.40 -1.59 -6.00
CA SER A 63 13.56 -2.01 -6.79
C SER A 63 13.33 -3.30 -7.57
N ARG A 64 12.35 -4.11 -7.17
CA ARG A 64 12.00 -5.38 -7.84
C ARG A 64 10.95 -5.20 -8.94
N THR A 65 10.57 -3.98 -9.22
CA THR A 65 9.55 -3.68 -10.23
C THR A 65 10.14 -3.76 -11.63
N ARG A 66 9.34 -4.24 -12.57
CA ARG A 66 9.65 -4.20 -14.00
C ARG A 66 8.57 -3.39 -14.70
N THR A 67 9.01 -2.47 -15.56
CA THR A 67 8.11 -1.69 -16.40
C THR A 67 8.29 -2.15 -17.86
N VAL A 68 7.18 -2.38 -18.53
CA VAL A 68 7.16 -2.72 -19.94
C VAL A 68 6.41 -1.62 -20.67
N GLY A 69 7.11 -0.88 -21.51
CA GLY A 69 6.55 0.22 -22.28
C GLY A 69 6.57 -0.06 -23.78
N LEU A 70 6.01 0.85 -24.54
CA LEU A 70 6.02 0.79 -26.00
C LEU A 70 7.00 1.83 -26.53
N GLY A 71 8.00 1.38 -27.28
CA GLY A 71 8.96 2.26 -27.92
C GLY A 71 8.40 2.89 -29.20
N ASP A 72 9.11 3.89 -29.73
CA ASP A 72 8.71 4.62 -30.94
C ASP A 72 8.66 3.71 -32.20
N ASP A 73 9.44 2.64 -32.19
CA ASP A 73 9.48 1.65 -33.26
C ASP A 73 8.36 0.57 -33.13
N GLY A 74 7.47 0.70 -32.16
CA GLY A 74 6.40 -0.27 -31.92
C GLY A 74 6.83 -1.50 -31.15
N ARG A 75 8.09 -1.59 -30.71
CA ARG A 75 8.59 -2.71 -29.91
C ARG A 75 8.49 -2.39 -28.42
N SER A 76 8.40 -3.45 -27.60
CA SER A 76 8.41 -3.27 -26.16
C SER A 76 9.76 -2.78 -25.66
N VAL A 77 9.71 -1.89 -24.67
CA VAL A 77 10.88 -1.43 -23.92
C VAL A 77 10.73 -1.92 -22.49
N ILE A 78 11.68 -2.72 -22.04
CA ILE A 78 11.66 -3.30 -20.70
C ILE A 78 12.65 -2.54 -19.83
N THR A 79 12.14 -2.03 -18.70
CA THR A 79 12.96 -1.34 -17.71
C THR A 79 12.79 -2.04 -16.37
N ASP A 80 13.88 -2.59 -15.82
CA ASP A 80 13.87 -3.09 -14.47
C ASP A 80 14.22 -1.95 -13.53
N GLY A 81 13.55 -1.87 -12.36
CA GLY A 81 13.81 -0.82 -11.39
C GLY A 81 15.19 -0.24 -11.52
N PRO A 82 15.74 0.61 -10.73
CA PRO A 82 15.14 1.29 -9.61
C PRO A 82 14.36 2.53 -10.02
N TYR A 83 13.39 2.84 -9.21
CA TYR A 83 12.80 4.17 -9.22
C TYR A 83 13.64 5.09 -8.33
N GLY A 84 13.36 6.39 -8.35
CA GLY A 84 13.93 7.30 -7.38
C GLY A 84 13.63 6.79 -5.96
N GLU A 85 14.61 6.84 -5.06
CA GLU A 85 14.50 6.24 -3.72
C GLU A 85 13.33 6.78 -2.90
N THR A 86 12.94 8.03 -3.12
CA THR A 86 11.89 8.70 -2.34
C THR A 86 10.55 8.78 -3.07
N LYS A 87 10.46 8.20 -4.27
CA LYS A 87 9.21 8.19 -5.02
C LYS A 87 8.23 7.20 -4.40
N GLU A 88 7.03 7.65 -4.06
CA GLU A 88 5.97 6.80 -3.56
C GLU A 88 5.40 5.93 -4.67
N LEU A 89 5.29 4.65 -4.38
CA LEU A 89 4.70 3.66 -5.26
C LEU A 89 3.74 2.78 -4.46
N LEU A 90 2.86 2.08 -5.14
CA LEU A 90 1.94 1.15 -4.51
C LEU A 90 2.72 0.11 -3.70
N ALA A 91 2.46 0.05 -2.41
CA ALA A 91 3.11 -0.88 -1.49
C ALA A 91 2.22 -2.05 -1.09
N GLY A 92 0.92 -1.84 -1.17
CA GLY A 92 -0.05 -2.86 -0.84
C GLY A 92 -1.45 -2.35 -1.06
N TYR A 93 -2.42 -3.26 -1.02
CA TYR A 93 -3.79 -2.90 -1.25
C TYR A 93 -4.75 -3.86 -0.56
N TRP A 94 -5.97 -3.38 -0.35
CA TRP A 94 -7.12 -4.20 -0.01
C TRP A 94 -8.16 -4.06 -1.11
N VAL A 95 -8.88 -5.14 -1.38
CA VAL A 95 -10.16 -5.08 -2.08
C VAL A 95 -11.21 -5.33 -1.01
N LEU A 96 -12.07 -4.35 -0.76
CA LEU A 96 -13.07 -4.38 0.29
C LEU A 96 -14.47 -4.25 -0.32
N ASP A 97 -15.40 -5.05 0.18
CA ASP A 97 -16.82 -4.92 -0.16
C ASP A 97 -17.52 -4.21 0.99
N CYS A 98 -17.80 -2.93 0.82
CA CYS A 98 -18.35 -2.06 1.84
C CYS A 98 -19.72 -1.53 1.46
N ALA A 99 -20.53 -1.25 2.48
CA ALA A 99 -21.89 -0.74 2.27
C ALA A 99 -21.92 0.67 1.69
N SER A 100 -20.87 1.47 1.95
CA SER A 100 -20.85 2.88 1.53
C SER A 100 -19.41 3.39 1.43
N LEU A 101 -19.26 4.54 0.75
CA LEU A 101 -17.98 5.28 0.71
C LEU A 101 -17.59 5.73 2.12
N ASP A 102 -18.56 6.12 2.95
CA ASP A 102 -18.27 6.50 4.34
C ASP A 102 -17.67 5.34 5.12
N ARG A 103 -18.17 4.14 4.92
CA ARG A 103 -17.63 2.96 5.61
C ARG A 103 -16.18 2.67 5.20
N VAL A 104 -15.88 2.66 3.91
CA VAL A 104 -14.51 2.41 3.44
C VAL A 104 -13.56 3.53 3.87
N THR A 105 -14.08 4.77 3.98
CA THR A 105 -13.31 5.90 4.51
C THR A 105 -12.91 5.67 5.97
N GLU A 106 -13.81 5.17 6.81
CA GLU A 106 -13.51 4.83 8.19
C GLU A 106 -12.38 3.79 8.27
N ILE A 107 -12.43 2.79 7.38
CA ILE A 107 -11.39 1.77 7.33
C ILE A 107 -10.04 2.38 6.91
N ALA A 108 -10.03 3.26 5.92
CA ALA A 108 -8.82 3.98 5.51
C ALA A 108 -8.24 4.85 6.63
N GLU A 109 -9.08 5.53 7.38
CA GLU A 109 -8.66 6.30 8.56
C GLU A 109 -8.00 5.38 9.60
N ARG A 110 -8.52 4.18 9.79
CA ARG A 110 -7.91 3.19 10.68
C ARG A 110 -6.54 2.75 10.16
N VAL A 111 -6.39 2.55 8.85
CA VAL A 111 -5.09 2.20 8.23
C VAL A 111 -4.04 3.26 8.53
N LEU A 112 -4.40 4.54 8.51
CA LEU A 112 -3.49 5.65 8.83
C LEU A 112 -2.96 5.61 10.27
N GLN A 113 -3.60 4.88 11.16
CA GLN A 113 -3.18 4.75 12.55
C GLN A 113 -2.20 3.60 12.79
N CYS A 114 -1.78 2.93 11.72
CA CYS A 114 -0.77 1.88 11.82
C CYS A 114 0.50 2.41 12.49
N PRO A 115 1.02 1.73 13.53
CA PRO A 115 2.21 2.20 14.23
C PRO A 115 3.43 2.29 13.30
N GLN A 116 4.20 3.35 13.47
CA GLN A 116 5.47 3.53 12.78
C GLN A 116 6.39 4.39 13.67
N PRO A 117 7.72 4.35 13.47
CA PRO A 117 8.64 5.17 14.25
C PRO A 117 8.36 6.66 14.09
N ALA A 118 8.64 7.44 15.13
CA ALA A 118 8.55 8.90 15.05
C ALA A 118 9.46 9.41 13.92
N GLY A 119 8.93 10.31 13.10
CA GLY A 119 9.65 10.86 11.96
C GLY A 119 9.54 10.05 10.67
N ALA A 120 8.92 8.87 10.70
CA ALA A 120 8.64 8.12 9.47
C ALA A 120 7.62 8.87 8.62
N PRO A 121 7.79 8.89 7.28
CA PRO A 121 6.83 9.55 6.42
C PRO A 121 5.45 8.90 6.49
N SER A 122 4.42 9.72 6.32
CA SER A 122 3.04 9.26 6.21
C SER A 122 2.49 9.67 4.85
N TYR A 123 1.86 8.75 4.16
CA TYR A 123 1.27 9.00 2.85
C TYR A 123 -0.24 8.82 2.91
N PRO A 124 -0.98 9.53 2.06
CA PRO A 124 -2.41 9.33 1.97
C PRO A 124 -2.76 7.89 1.61
N VAL A 125 -3.83 7.38 2.21
CA VAL A 125 -4.47 6.13 1.77
C VAL A 125 -5.45 6.50 0.66
N VAL A 126 -5.35 5.84 -0.48
CA VAL A 126 -6.15 6.15 -1.65
C VAL A 126 -7.26 5.13 -1.80
N ILE A 127 -8.49 5.59 -1.93
CA ILE A 127 -9.68 4.76 -2.13
C ILE A 127 -10.18 4.97 -3.54
N ARG A 128 -10.46 3.88 -4.24
CA ARG A 128 -10.99 3.94 -5.57
C ARG A 128 -12.07 2.87 -5.77
N PRO A 129 -13.29 3.24 -6.20
CA PRO A 129 -14.33 2.26 -6.48
C PRO A 129 -13.91 1.31 -7.60
N VAL A 130 -14.25 0.04 -7.44
CA VAL A 130 -14.00 -0.95 -8.48
C VAL A 130 -15.18 -0.94 -9.44
N ASP A 131 -14.87 -0.85 -10.73
CA ASP A 131 -15.89 -0.92 -11.77
C ASP A 131 -16.36 -2.37 -11.91
N ASP A 132 -17.62 -2.61 -11.59
CA ASP A 132 -18.26 -3.93 -11.69
C ASP A 132 -19.08 -4.10 -12.97
N GLY A 133 -18.98 -3.13 -13.89
CA GLY A 133 -19.73 -3.13 -15.13
C GLY A 133 -21.12 -2.53 -15.02
N SER A 134 -21.49 -1.99 -13.85
CA SER A 134 -22.75 -1.27 -13.71
C SER A 134 -22.65 0.15 -14.29
N ALA A 135 -23.79 0.71 -14.69
CA ALA A 135 -23.83 2.05 -15.27
C ALA A 135 -23.53 3.17 -14.28
N ASP A 136 -23.51 2.86 -12.98
CA ASP A 136 -23.34 3.84 -11.91
C ASP A 136 -21.88 3.96 -11.44
N VAL A 137 -20.99 3.21 -12.04
CA VAL A 137 -19.57 3.20 -11.67
C VAL A 137 -18.75 4.14 -12.53
#